data_7eac8e6828d20aba415bdfbf174981cd
#
_entry.id   7eac8e6828d20aba415bdfbf174981cd
#
_cell.length_a   1.000
_cell.length_b   1.000
_cell.length_c   1.000
_cell.angle_alpha   90.00
_cell.angle_beta   90.00
_cell.angle_gamma   90.00
#
_symmetry.space_group_name_H-M   'P 1'
#
loop_
_entity.id
_entity.type
_entity.pdbx_description
1 polymer ?
#
loop_
_entity_poly.entity_id
_entity_poly.type
_entity_poly.pdbx_seq_one_letter_code
_entity_poly.pdbx_strand_id
1 'polypeptide(L)'
;MEGSNLLLAGVLFLFAAVVAVPLAARIGIGAVLGYLLAGIAIGPWGLGFISDVDEILHFSELGVVFLMFIIGLELNPSKLWQLRRSIFGVGAAQVLLSAAILGGLLMLTNFSWQAAVIGGIGLAMSSTAMALQLMRDKGMNRNEAGQLGFSVLLFQDLAVIPALALVPLLAGSGDDHFDWAKIAMKVLAFAGMLIGGRFLLRPVFRFIAASGVREVFTTATLLLVLGSALFMDALGLSMALGTFIAGVLLAESEYRHELEIAIDPFKGLLLGLFFISVGMALNLGVLYTHLLWVVVSVAILVAVKTLVLYVMARIYGLRSSERMQFASVLSQGGEFAFVLFSTASSQKLFKDDQMALLLVTVTLSMMTTPLLMKMVDRLLSRRLNPTDDEDEAPWVEDDKPQVIVVGFGRFGQVIGRLLMANKMRITVLERDISAVNLMRKYGYKVYYGDATQLELLRSAGAEAAESIVITCNDPEDTMKLVDLCQQHFPHLHILARARGRVEAHELLQAGVKHFSRETFSSALELGRKALISLGMHPHQAQRAQMHFRRLDMRMLRELMPVHTDTAQISRVREARRELEEIFQREMQQERRQLDGWDEFE
;
A
#
# COMPACT_ATOMS: atom_id res chain seq x y z
N MET A 1 14.78 -8.49 40.98
CA MET A 1 15.65 -8.64 39.81
C MET A 1 14.87 -8.70 38.49
N GLU A 2 13.55 -8.88 38.52
CA GLU A 2 12.68 -8.97 37.31
C GLU A 2 12.56 -7.66 36.53
N GLY A 3 12.51 -6.51 37.18
CA GLY A 3 12.30 -5.21 36.50
C GLY A 3 13.48 -4.73 35.65
N SER A 4 14.72 -5.10 35.97
CA SER A 4 15.90 -4.73 35.17
C SER A 4 16.01 -5.53 33.89
N ASN A 5 15.52 -6.76 33.88
CA ASN A 5 15.51 -7.63 32.70
C ASN A 5 14.46 -7.17 31.68
N LEU A 6 13.29 -6.70 32.15
CA LEU A 6 12.23 -6.20 31.29
C LEU A 6 12.63 -4.89 30.58
N LEU A 7 13.30 -3.97 31.32
CA LEU A 7 13.83 -2.73 30.72
C LEU A 7 14.91 -3.01 29.69
N LEU A 8 15.83 -3.94 30.00
CA LEU A 8 16.88 -4.34 29.05
C LEU A 8 16.28 -4.96 27.78
N ALA A 9 15.31 -5.87 27.94
CA ALA A 9 14.58 -6.44 26.80
C ALA A 9 13.92 -5.35 25.96
N GLY A 10 13.21 -4.40 26.60
CA GLY A 10 12.58 -3.26 25.89
C GLY A 10 13.57 -2.43 25.10
N VAL A 11 14.74 -2.12 25.67
CA VAL A 11 15.80 -1.37 24.97
C VAL A 11 16.35 -2.17 23.79
N LEU A 12 16.59 -3.48 23.95
CA LEU A 12 17.06 -4.34 22.88
C LEU A 12 16.05 -4.45 21.73
N PHE A 13 14.75 -4.54 22.04
CA PHE A 13 13.69 -4.52 21.03
C PHE A 13 13.67 -3.23 20.23
N LEU A 14 13.68 -2.09 20.92
CA LEU A 14 13.67 -0.79 20.26
C LEU A 14 14.92 -0.59 19.41
N PHE A 15 16.07 -0.98 19.91
CA PHE A 15 17.34 -0.90 19.16
C PHE A 15 17.31 -1.78 17.91
N ALA A 16 16.89 -3.03 18.06
CA ALA A 16 16.80 -3.97 16.95
C ALA A 16 15.81 -3.49 15.88
N ALA A 17 14.65 -2.94 16.30
CA ALA A 17 13.67 -2.35 15.40
C ALA A 17 14.22 -1.14 14.62
N VAL A 18 14.87 -0.20 15.33
CA VAL A 18 15.43 1.03 14.74
C VAL A 18 16.53 0.73 13.74
N VAL A 19 17.30 -0.35 13.92
CA VAL A 19 18.37 -0.74 13.00
C VAL A 19 17.83 -1.59 11.84
N ALA A 20 17.07 -2.64 12.15
CA ALA A 20 16.69 -3.63 11.14
C ALA A 20 15.62 -3.14 10.18
N VAL A 21 14.64 -2.35 10.65
CA VAL A 21 13.53 -1.91 9.79
C VAL A 21 13.98 -0.94 8.68
N PRO A 22 14.77 0.11 8.94
CA PRO A 22 15.29 0.96 7.87
C PRO A 22 16.20 0.20 6.90
N LEU A 23 16.98 -0.76 7.40
CA LEU A 23 17.84 -1.59 6.55
C LEU A 23 17.00 -2.49 5.63
N ALA A 24 15.99 -3.15 6.18
CA ALA A 24 15.04 -3.97 5.43
C ALA A 24 14.27 -3.15 4.37
N ALA A 25 13.85 -1.95 4.74
CA ALA A 25 13.18 -1.03 3.82
C ALA A 25 14.09 -0.61 2.65
N ARG A 26 15.38 -0.30 2.92
CA ARG A 26 16.36 0.03 1.86
C ARG A 26 16.62 -1.12 0.90
N ILE A 27 16.58 -2.36 1.39
CA ILE A 27 16.75 -3.57 0.56
C ILE A 27 15.45 -3.93 -0.20
N GLY A 28 14.32 -3.29 0.18
CA GLY A 28 13.01 -3.53 -0.46
C GLY A 28 12.28 -4.78 0.03
N ILE A 29 12.61 -5.30 1.22
CA ILE A 29 11.96 -6.49 1.81
C ILE A 29 10.82 -6.15 2.78
N GLY A 30 10.61 -4.86 3.07
CA GLY A 30 9.51 -4.38 3.90
C GLY A 30 9.75 -4.44 5.42
N ALA A 31 8.96 -3.68 6.17
CA ALA A 31 9.14 -3.52 7.61
C ALA A 31 8.88 -4.82 8.40
N VAL A 32 7.87 -5.59 8.02
CA VAL A 32 7.49 -6.85 8.70
C VAL A 32 8.66 -7.85 8.71
N LEU A 33 9.30 -8.04 7.55
CA LEU A 33 10.49 -8.89 7.48
C LEU A 33 11.68 -8.30 8.22
N GLY A 34 11.80 -6.97 8.28
CA GLY A 34 12.79 -6.29 9.12
C GLY A 34 12.63 -6.65 10.60
N TYR A 35 11.41 -6.61 11.11
CA TYR A 35 11.11 -7.01 12.50
C TYR A 35 11.38 -8.49 12.76
N LEU A 36 10.99 -9.39 11.86
CA LEU A 36 11.25 -10.83 11.98
C LEU A 36 12.75 -11.11 12.02
N LEU A 37 13.53 -10.51 11.11
CA LEU A 37 14.99 -10.65 11.08
C LEU A 37 15.65 -10.07 12.33
N ALA A 38 15.15 -8.94 12.85
CA ALA A 38 15.59 -8.39 14.13
C ALA A 38 15.38 -9.39 15.27
N GLY A 39 14.21 -10.02 15.33
CA GLY A 39 13.88 -11.06 16.30
C GLY A 39 14.80 -12.27 16.21
N ILE A 40 15.06 -12.77 15.01
CA ILE A 40 16.04 -13.85 14.79
C ILE A 40 17.42 -13.45 15.30
N ALA A 41 17.85 -12.22 15.03
CA ALA A 41 19.19 -11.75 15.40
C ALA A 41 19.38 -11.64 16.91
N ILE A 42 18.38 -11.13 17.67
CA ILE A 42 18.49 -10.96 19.13
C ILE A 42 18.04 -12.17 19.93
N GLY A 43 17.31 -13.09 19.29
CA GLY A 43 16.72 -14.28 19.89
C GLY A 43 17.74 -15.40 20.20
N PRO A 44 17.22 -16.53 20.72
CA PRO A 44 18.05 -17.68 21.17
C PRO A 44 18.92 -18.29 20.08
N TRP A 45 18.47 -18.21 18.82
CA TRP A 45 19.18 -18.77 17.66
C TRP A 45 20.16 -17.79 16.99
N GLY A 46 20.14 -16.52 17.38
CA GLY A 46 21.06 -15.49 16.90
C GLY A 46 22.12 -15.14 17.92
N LEU A 47 22.12 -13.90 18.41
CA LEU A 47 23.08 -13.41 19.41
C LEU A 47 22.79 -13.89 20.85
N GLY A 48 21.60 -14.45 21.10
CA GLY A 48 21.21 -15.01 22.40
C GLY A 48 21.04 -13.95 23.50
N PHE A 49 20.78 -12.69 23.15
CA PHE A 49 20.59 -11.63 24.16
C PHE A 49 19.35 -11.85 25.00
N ILE A 50 18.35 -12.53 24.43
CA ILE A 50 17.09 -12.84 25.08
C ILE A 50 16.85 -14.33 24.93
N SER A 51 16.79 -15.02 26.07
CA SER A 51 16.60 -16.49 26.13
C SER A 51 15.21 -16.90 26.56
N ASP A 52 14.52 -16.04 27.33
CA ASP A 52 13.13 -16.28 27.75
C ASP A 52 12.17 -15.57 26.81
N VAL A 53 11.62 -16.35 25.87
CA VAL A 53 10.76 -15.84 24.80
C VAL A 53 9.30 -15.83 25.23
N ASP A 54 8.89 -16.69 26.16
CA ASP A 54 7.48 -16.93 26.49
C ASP A 54 6.81 -15.73 27.18
N GLU A 55 7.47 -15.09 28.16
CA GLU A 55 6.94 -13.88 28.81
C GLU A 55 6.76 -12.73 27.81
N ILE A 56 7.71 -12.62 26.87
CA ILE A 56 7.69 -11.56 25.87
C ILE A 56 6.63 -11.82 24.82
N LEU A 57 6.40 -13.08 24.48
CA LEU A 57 5.37 -13.49 23.54
C LEU A 57 3.97 -13.07 24.03
N HIS A 58 3.66 -13.32 25.29
CA HIS A 58 2.41 -12.89 25.91
C HIS A 58 2.19 -11.37 25.85
N PHE A 59 3.24 -10.60 26.13
CA PHE A 59 3.15 -9.14 26.02
C PHE A 59 2.99 -8.68 24.56
N SER A 60 3.62 -9.38 23.63
CA SER A 60 3.56 -9.06 22.21
C SER A 60 2.19 -9.38 21.57
N GLU A 61 1.38 -10.28 22.18
CA GLU A 61 0.00 -10.54 21.74
C GLU A 61 -0.87 -9.28 21.77
N LEU A 62 -0.54 -8.30 22.62
CA LEU A 62 -1.18 -6.99 22.59
C LEU A 62 -1.03 -6.29 21.24
N GLY A 63 0.08 -6.53 20.53
CA GLY A 63 0.27 -6.00 19.17
C GLY A 63 -0.81 -6.49 18.21
N VAL A 64 -1.16 -7.77 18.31
CA VAL A 64 -2.24 -8.37 17.51
C VAL A 64 -3.61 -7.80 17.90
N VAL A 65 -3.83 -7.59 19.18
CA VAL A 65 -5.06 -6.99 19.72
C VAL A 65 -5.30 -5.60 19.12
N PHE A 66 -4.27 -4.76 19.08
CA PHE A 66 -4.34 -3.42 18.47
C PHE A 66 -4.48 -3.48 16.95
N LEU A 67 -3.78 -4.40 16.30
CA LEU A 67 -3.90 -4.61 14.86
C LEU A 67 -5.34 -4.97 14.48
N MET A 68 -5.95 -5.92 15.21
CA MET A 68 -7.31 -6.36 14.94
C MET A 68 -8.35 -5.26 15.16
N PHE A 69 -8.17 -4.41 16.17
CA PHE A 69 -9.02 -3.25 16.36
C PHE A 69 -8.99 -2.29 15.16
N ILE A 70 -7.78 -1.98 14.65
CA ILE A 70 -7.65 -1.07 13.50
C ILE A 70 -8.22 -1.70 12.24
N ILE A 71 -7.97 -2.97 11.99
CA ILE A 71 -8.58 -3.67 10.85
C ILE A 71 -10.11 -3.59 10.93
N GLY A 72 -10.66 -3.80 12.13
CA GLY A 72 -12.09 -3.61 12.37
C GLY A 72 -12.56 -2.18 12.07
N LEU A 73 -11.80 -1.18 12.49
CA LEU A 73 -12.09 0.24 12.27
C LEU A 73 -11.97 0.68 10.80
N GLU A 74 -11.03 0.10 10.06
CA GLU A 74 -10.82 0.37 8.64
C GLU A 74 -11.90 -0.25 7.75
N LEU A 75 -12.65 -1.24 8.24
CA LEU A 75 -13.74 -1.86 7.49
C LEU A 75 -14.86 -0.85 7.21
N ASN A 76 -14.95 -0.45 5.94
CA ASN A 76 -16.02 0.42 5.49
C ASN A 76 -17.13 -0.43 4.86
N PRO A 77 -18.29 -0.60 5.53
CA PRO A 77 -19.38 -1.45 5.05
C PRO A 77 -19.88 -1.07 3.67
N SER A 78 -19.87 0.22 3.33
CA SER A 78 -20.31 0.71 2.02
C SER A 78 -19.36 0.26 0.89
N LYS A 79 -18.04 0.28 1.12
CA LYS A 79 -17.05 -0.24 0.16
C LYS A 79 -17.13 -1.77 0.05
N LEU A 80 -17.31 -2.47 1.17
CA LEU A 80 -17.52 -3.91 1.18
C LEU A 80 -18.74 -4.29 0.34
N TRP A 81 -19.83 -3.55 0.47
CA TRP A 81 -21.04 -3.81 -0.30
C TRP A 81 -20.87 -3.58 -1.81
N GLN A 82 -20.15 -2.54 -2.19
CA GLN A 82 -19.83 -2.26 -3.60
C GLN A 82 -18.97 -3.37 -4.22
N LEU A 83 -17.98 -3.87 -3.51
CA LEU A 83 -17.03 -4.89 -3.97
C LEU A 83 -17.44 -6.32 -3.60
N ARG A 84 -18.63 -6.54 -3.03
CA ARG A 84 -19.08 -7.84 -2.48
C ARG A 84 -18.91 -9.03 -3.44
N ARG A 85 -19.13 -8.84 -4.74
CA ARG A 85 -18.98 -9.91 -5.75
C ARG A 85 -17.53 -10.36 -5.89
N SER A 86 -16.59 -9.43 -5.91
CA SER A 86 -15.15 -9.75 -5.99
C SER A 86 -14.63 -10.29 -4.67
N ILE A 87 -15.03 -9.69 -3.54
CA ILE A 87 -14.59 -10.09 -2.20
C ILE A 87 -15.10 -11.50 -1.88
N PHE A 88 -16.41 -11.73 -1.90
CA PHE A 88 -17.02 -13.01 -1.54
C PHE A 88 -16.98 -14.04 -2.68
N GLY A 89 -16.76 -13.63 -3.94
CA GLY A 89 -16.54 -14.51 -5.06
C GLY A 89 -15.09 -14.96 -5.14
N VAL A 90 -14.21 -14.08 -5.58
CA VAL A 90 -12.80 -14.43 -5.84
C VAL A 90 -12.02 -14.60 -4.54
N GLY A 91 -12.21 -13.73 -3.55
CA GLY A 91 -11.54 -13.84 -2.26
C GLY A 91 -11.90 -15.11 -1.52
N ALA A 92 -13.20 -15.43 -1.39
CA ALA A 92 -13.65 -16.67 -0.75
C ALA A 92 -13.16 -17.91 -1.49
N ALA A 93 -13.28 -17.94 -2.81
CA ALA A 93 -12.83 -19.07 -3.60
C ALA A 93 -11.30 -19.29 -3.46
N GLN A 94 -10.50 -18.22 -3.44
CA GLN A 94 -9.06 -18.32 -3.23
C GLN A 94 -8.74 -18.94 -1.87
N VAL A 95 -9.33 -18.43 -0.78
CA VAL A 95 -9.06 -18.95 0.57
C VAL A 95 -9.51 -20.40 0.69
N LEU A 96 -10.73 -20.72 0.26
CA LEU A 96 -11.27 -22.07 0.36
C LEU A 96 -10.49 -23.10 -0.47
N LEU A 97 -10.16 -22.76 -1.73
CA LEU A 97 -9.38 -23.66 -2.60
C LEU A 97 -7.97 -23.85 -2.09
N SER A 98 -7.29 -22.74 -1.71
CA SER A 98 -5.93 -22.83 -1.19
C SER A 98 -5.89 -23.58 0.14
N ALA A 99 -6.82 -23.30 1.05
CA ALA A 99 -6.92 -23.99 2.33
C ALA A 99 -7.23 -25.49 2.16
N ALA A 100 -8.14 -25.86 1.26
CA ALA A 100 -8.46 -27.24 0.98
C ALA A 100 -7.27 -28.02 0.40
N ILE A 101 -6.54 -27.43 -0.56
CA ILE A 101 -5.37 -28.08 -1.17
C ILE A 101 -4.22 -28.17 -0.15
N LEU A 102 -3.87 -27.07 0.51
CA LEU A 102 -2.77 -27.04 1.49
C LEU A 102 -3.09 -27.88 2.72
N GLY A 103 -4.33 -27.79 3.24
CA GLY A 103 -4.79 -28.64 4.33
C GLY A 103 -4.80 -30.12 3.95
N GLY A 104 -5.26 -30.45 2.74
CA GLY A 104 -5.19 -31.82 2.20
C GLY A 104 -3.76 -32.34 2.11
N LEU A 105 -2.80 -31.51 1.70
CA LEU A 105 -1.38 -31.88 1.68
C LEU A 105 -0.82 -32.06 3.10
N LEU A 106 -1.22 -31.25 4.07
CA LEU A 106 -0.85 -31.43 5.47
C LEU A 106 -1.42 -32.73 6.06
N MET A 107 -2.62 -33.15 5.65
CA MET A 107 -3.21 -34.45 6.07
C MET A 107 -2.44 -35.66 5.52
N LEU A 108 -1.69 -35.52 4.43
CA LEU A 108 -0.79 -36.57 3.94
C LEU A 108 0.48 -36.74 4.78
N THR A 109 0.70 -35.80 5.70
CA THR A 109 1.79 -35.83 6.68
C THR A 109 1.23 -36.19 8.07
N ASN A 110 2.00 -36.07 9.12
CA ASN A 110 1.58 -36.44 10.48
C ASN A 110 0.69 -35.40 11.19
N PHE A 111 -0.03 -34.55 10.45
CA PHE A 111 -0.97 -33.58 11.04
C PHE A 111 -2.33 -34.25 11.30
N SER A 112 -2.94 -33.94 12.46
CA SER A 112 -4.35 -34.28 12.68
C SER A 112 -5.24 -33.49 11.70
N TRP A 113 -6.45 -33.97 11.43
CA TRP A 113 -7.34 -33.27 10.50
C TRP A 113 -7.70 -31.87 10.99
N GLN A 114 -7.82 -31.65 12.32
CA GLN A 114 -8.07 -30.35 12.90
C GLN A 114 -6.88 -29.39 12.67
N ALA A 115 -5.66 -29.88 12.95
CA ALA A 115 -4.43 -29.15 12.69
C ALA A 115 -4.26 -28.84 11.18
N ALA A 116 -4.60 -29.80 10.32
CA ALA A 116 -4.52 -29.61 8.87
C ALA A 116 -5.51 -28.56 8.34
N VAL A 117 -6.71 -28.49 8.89
CA VAL A 117 -7.70 -27.44 8.54
C VAL A 117 -7.18 -26.07 8.92
N ILE A 118 -6.75 -25.89 10.18
CA ILE A 118 -6.23 -24.59 10.65
C ILE A 118 -4.92 -24.24 9.93
N GLY A 119 -4.02 -25.20 9.74
CA GLY A 119 -2.79 -25.03 8.98
C GLY A 119 -3.06 -24.59 7.54
N GLY A 120 -4.01 -25.26 6.88
CA GLY A 120 -4.42 -24.92 5.51
C GLY A 120 -5.02 -23.51 5.40
N ILE A 121 -5.88 -23.12 6.34
CA ILE A 121 -6.45 -21.76 6.38
C ILE A 121 -5.36 -20.72 6.60
N GLY A 122 -4.47 -20.90 7.57
CA GLY A 122 -3.39 -19.97 7.84
C GLY A 122 -2.42 -19.82 6.66
N LEU A 123 -2.05 -20.94 6.01
CA LEU A 123 -1.20 -20.93 4.82
C LEU A 123 -1.89 -20.32 3.59
N ALA A 124 -3.23 -20.37 3.50
CA ALA A 124 -3.99 -19.75 2.42
C ALA A 124 -3.98 -18.21 2.47
N MET A 125 -3.77 -17.62 3.64
CA MET A 125 -3.72 -16.19 3.82
C MET A 125 -2.43 -15.60 3.25
N SER A 126 -2.49 -14.34 2.78
CA SER A 126 -1.35 -13.60 2.22
C SER A 126 -1.09 -12.35 3.05
N SER A 127 0.13 -11.85 3.06
CA SER A 127 0.47 -10.61 3.77
C SER A 127 -0.15 -9.40 3.08
N THR A 128 -1.09 -8.75 3.77
CA THR A 128 -1.78 -7.55 3.27
C THR A 128 -0.82 -6.38 3.16
N ALA A 129 0.00 -6.14 4.19
CA ALA A 129 0.96 -5.04 4.19
C ALA A 129 1.96 -5.14 3.05
N MET A 130 2.57 -6.32 2.86
CA MET A 130 3.58 -6.55 1.82
C MET A 130 2.98 -6.53 0.42
N ALA A 131 1.82 -7.18 0.23
CA ALA A 131 1.16 -7.21 -1.07
C ALA A 131 0.72 -5.81 -1.53
N LEU A 132 0.13 -5.00 -0.64
CA LEU A 132 -0.26 -3.62 -0.95
C LEU A 132 0.95 -2.73 -1.24
N GLN A 133 2.06 -2.91 -0.53
CA GLN A 133 3.30 -2.20 -0.83
C GLN A 133 3.81 -2.55 -2.22
N LEU A 134 3.98 -3.84 -2.52
CA LEU A 134 4.44 -4.30 -3.84
C LEU A 134 3.50 -3.88 -4.98
N MET A 135 2.17 -3.91 -4.76
CA MET A 135 1.22 -3.41 -5.75
C MET A 135 1.35 -1.90 -5.98
N ARG A 136 1.64 -1.11 -4.94
CA ARG A 136 1.93 0.34 -5.07
C ARG A 136 3.20 0.58 -5.87
N ASP A 137 4.29 -0.09 -5.50
CA ASP A 137 5.61 0.05 -6.14
C ASP A 137 5.56 -0.33 -7.64
N LYS A 138 4.66 -1.25 -8.00
CA LYS A 138 4.43 -1.71 -9.38
C LYS A 138 3.33 -0.95 -10.13
N GLY A 139 2.72 0.06 -9.52
CA GLY A 139 1.63 0.82 -10.13
C GLY A 139 0.34 0.04 -10.38
N MET A 140 0.19 -1.13 -9.73
CA MET A 140 -0.96 -2.03 -9.92
C MET A 140 -2.26 -1.49 -9.31
N ASN A 141 -2.21 -0.52 -8.40
CA ASN A 141 -3.39 -0.03 -7.66
C ASN A 141 -4.54 0.48 -8.55
N ARG A 142 -4.27 0.76 -9.81
CA ARG A 142 -5.23 1.31 -10.76
C ARG A 142 -5.70 0.32 -11.82
N ASN A 143 -5.05 -0.83 -11.95
CA ASN A 143 -5.41 -1.85 -12.92
C ASN A 143 -6.37 -2.89 -12.30
N GLU A 144 -6.97 -3.74 -13.16
CA GLU A 144 -7.91 -4.77 -12.72
C GLU A 144 -7.27 -5.80 -11.80
N ALA A 145 -6.00 -6.14 -12.03
CA ALA A 145 -5.25 -7.08 -11.19
C ALA A 145 -5.07 -6.57 -9.76
N GLY A 146 -4.75 -5.28 -9.59
CA GLY A 146 -4.61 -4.67 -8.27
C GLY A 146 -5.94 -4.55 -7.54
N GLN A 147 -7.03 -4.19 -8.23
CA GLN A 147 -8.37 -4.14 -7.63
C GLN A 147 -8.84 -5.53 -7.18
N LEU A 148 -8.55 -6.55 -7.99
CA LEU A 148 -8.86 -7.94 -7.64
C LEU A 148 -8.00 -8.40 -6.47
N GLY A 149 -6.70 -8.08 -6.47
CA GLY A 149 -5.76 -8.36 -5.37
C GLY A 149 -6.22 -7.73 -4.06
N PHE A 150 -6.61 -6.47 -4.10
CA PHE A 150 -7.18 -5.80 -2.93
C PHE A 150 -8.45 -6.50 -2.42
N SER A 151 -9.32 -6.94 -3.32
CA SER A 151 -10.55 -7.67 -2.94
C SER A 151 -10.25 -9.01 -2.27
N VAL A 152 -9.22 -9.74 -2.74
CA VAL A 152 -8.77 -11.01 -2.12
C VAL A 152 -8.20 -10.75 -0.74
N LEU A 153 -7.30 -9.76 -0.58
CA LEU A 153 -6.71 -9.41 0.71
C LEU A 153 -7.80 -9.00 1.71
N LEU A 154 -8.74 -8.17 1.30
CA LEU A 154 -9.84 -7.73 2.16
C LEU A 154 -10.73 -8.91 2.60
N PHE A 155 -10.95 -9.91 1.74
CA PHE A 155 -11.64 -11.12 2.16
C PHE A 155 -10.80 -11.94 3.15
N GLN A 156 -9.50 -12.06 2.94
CA GLN A 156 -8.60 -12.77 3.85
C GLN A 156 -8.60 -12.13 5.24
N ASP A 157 -8.53 -10.79 5.32
CA ASP A 157 -8.61 -10.04 6.59
C ASP A 157 -9.95 -10.30 7.32
N LEU A 158 -11.04 -10.39 6.56
CA LEU A 158 -12.35 -10.73 7.11
C LEU A 158 -12.44 -12.22 7.53
N ALA A 159 -11.80 -13.12 6.78
CA ALA A 159 -11.84 -14.57 7.02
C ALA A 159 -11.02 -15.01 8.24
N VAL A 160 -10.07 -14.19 8.70
CA VAL A 160 -9.31 -14.45 9.93
C VAL A 160 -10.24 -14.62 11.14
N ILE A 161 -11.31 -13.87 11.18
CA ILE A 161 -12.24 -13.84 12.33
C ILE A 161 -12.96 -15.18 12.52
N PRO A 162 -13.70 -15.70 11.52
CA PRO A 162 -14.29 -17.02 11.64
C PRO A 162 -13.23 -18.13 11.79
N ALA A 163 -12.02 -17.94 11.22
CA ALA A 163 -10.92 -18.88 11.41
C ALA A 163 -10.45 -18.92 12.89
N LEU A 164 -10.26 -17.78 13.55
CA LEU A 164 -9.93 -17.70 14.97
C LEU A 164 -11.05 -18.25 15.86
N ALA A 165 -12.30 -18.01 15.51
CA ALA A 165 -13.45 -18.58 16.23
C ALA A 165 -13.55 -20.11 16.05
N LEU A 166 -13.05 -20.65 14.95
CA LEU A 166 -13.03 -22.08 14.66
C LEU A 166 -11.99 -22.84 15.51
N VAL A 167 -10.87 -22.20 15.90
CA VAL A 167 -9.79 -22.84 16.65
C VAL A 167 -10.27 -23.50 17.96
N PRO A 168 -10.99 -22.83 18.87
CA PRO A 168 -11.49 -23.45 20.09
C PRO A 168 -12.51 -24.56 19.82
N LEU A 169 -13.27 -24.46 18.73
CA LEU A 169 -14.26 -25.49 18.35
C LEU A 169 -13.59 -26.79 17.88
N LEU A 170 -12.45 -26.66 17.19
CA LEU A 170 -11.67 -27.81 16.73
C LEU A 170 -10.77 -28.40 17.82
N ALA A 171 -10.35 -27.57 18.79
CA ALA A 171 -9.54 -28.02 19.93
C ALA A 171 -10.36 -28.72 21.02
N GLY A 172 -11.67 -28.64 20.96
CA GLY A 172 -12.58 -29.24 21.94
C GLY A 172 -12.31 -30.72 22.12
N SER A 173 -11.92 -31.07 23.34
CA SER A 173 -11.64 -32.41 23.81
C SER A 173 -12.91 -33.30 23.68
N GLY A 174 -12.75 -34.47 23.09
CA GLY A 174 -13.82 -35.41 22.80
C GLY A 174 -14.55 -36.05 24.00
N ASP A 175 -14.42 -35.51 25.21
CA ASP A 175 -15.03 -36.06 26.43
C ASP A 175 -15.94 -35.09 27.23
N ASP A 176 -16.00 -33.83 26.84
CA ASP A 176 -16.98 -32.92 27.45
C ASP A 176 -18.32 -33.06 26.71
N HIS A 177 -19.34 -33.51 27.44
CA HIS A 177 -20.74 -33.40 27.03
C HIS A 177 -20.97 -32.00 26.43
N PHE A 178 -21.53 -31.95 25.25
CA PHE A 178 -21.85 -30.74 24.49
C PHE A 178 -22.69 -29.83 25.40
N ASP A 179 -22.04 -28.92 26.14
CA ASP A 179 -22.68 -28.07 27.13
C ASP A 179 -23.31 -26.88 26.40
N TRP A 180 -24.54 -27.10 25.98
CA TRP A 180 -25.36 -26.10 25.30
C TRP A 180 -25.45 -24.80 26.11
N ALA A 181 -25.36 -24.86 27.44
CA ALA A 181 -25.42 -23.69 28.32
C ALA A 181 -24.15 -22.82 28.13
N LYS A 182 -22.96 -23.43 28.06
CA LYS A 182 -21.71 -22.69 27.81
C LYS A 182 -21.68 -22.07 26.42
N ILE A 183 -22.16 -22.81 25.40
CA ILE A 183 -22.24 -22.29 24.02
C ILE A 183 -23.24 -21.12 23.96
N ALA A 184 -24.44 -21.32 24.56
CA ALA A 184 -25.46 -20.27 24.61
C ALA A 184 -24.96 -19.03 25.36
N MET A 185 -24.20 -19.19 26.44
CA MET A 185 -23.58 -18.08 27.16
C MET A 185 -22.55 -17.33 26.31
N LYS A 186 -21.69 -18.03 25.58
CA LYS A 186 -20.71 -17.40 24.64
C LYS A 186 -21.44 -16.64 23.54
N VAL A 187 -22.46 -17.23 22.93
CA VAL A 187 -23.27 -16.57 21.89
C VAL A 187 -24.03 -15.36 22.45
N LEU A 188 -24.59 -15.48 23.62
CA LEU A 188 -25.31 -14.38 24.30
C LEU A 188 -24.35 -13.22 24.64
N ALA A 189 -23.17 -13.52 25.14
CA ALA A 189 -22.16 -12.52 25.45
C ALA A 189 -21.64 -11.83 24.19
N PHE A 190 -21.40 -12.58 23.10
CA PHE A 190 -21.05 -12.05 21.82
C PHE A 190 -22.14 -11.13 21.24
N ALA A 191 -23.41 -11.57 21.29
CA ALA A 191 -24.56 -10.75 20.90
C ALA A 191 -24.72 -9.52 21.81
N GLY A 192 -24.48 -9.68 23.09
CA GLY A 192 -24.48 -8.58 24.07
C GLY A 192 -23.41 -7.53 23.75
N MET A 193 -22.21 -7.95 23.38
CA MET A 193 -21.15 -7.05 22.96
C MET A 193 -21.51 -6.29 21.67
N LEU A 194 -22.08 -6.96 20.66
CA LEU A 194 -22.55 -6.33 19.43
C LEU A 194 -23.65 -5.30 19.68
N ILE A 195 -24.69 -5.71 20.42
CA ILE A 195 -25.86 -4.87 20.70
C ILE A 195 -25.47 -3.75 21.67
N GLY A 196 -24.88 -4.10 22.82
CA GLY A 196 -24.44 -3.13 23.82
C GLY A 196 -23.42 -2.14 23.29
N GLY A 197 -22.43 -2.63 22.56
CA GLY A 197 -21.43 -1.78 21.92
C GLY A 197 -22.03 -0.76 20.94
N ARG A 198 -22.96 -1.19 20.10
CA ARG A 198 -23.65 -0.29 19.17
C ARG A 198 -24.37 0.87 19.83
N PHE A 199 -25.02 0.61 20.98
CA PHE A 199 -25.80 1.63 21.72
C PHE A 199 -24.96 2.42 22.72
N LEU A 200 -23.94 1.81 23.32
CA LEU A 200 -23.15 2.40 24.41
C LEU A 200 -21.94 3.18 23.90
N LEU A 201 -21.22 2.68 22.88
CA LEU A 201 -19.94 3.27 22.48
C LEU A 201 -20.10 4.67 21.89
N ARG A 202 -21.09 4.89 21.02
CA ARG A 202 -21.30 6.22 20.41
C ARG A 202 -21.57 7.33 21.43
N PRO A 203 -22.52 7.20 22.38
CA PRO A 203 -22.76 8.25 23.38
C PRO A 203 -21.58 8.44 24.34
N VAL A 204 -20.87 7.36 24.71
CA VAL A 204 -19.67 7.45 25.56
C VAL A 204 -18.56 8.24 24.85
N PHE A 205 -18.25 7.91 23.61
CA PHE A 205 -17.23 8.66 22.87
C PHE A 205 -17.65 10.09 22.54
N ARG A 206 -18.95 10.35 22.37
CA ARG A 206 -19.46 11.73 22.24
C ARG A 206 -19.23 12.53 23.53
N PHE A 207 -19.49 11.95 24.67
CA PHE A 207 -19.25 12.60 25.96
C PHE A 207 -17.76 12.88 26.20
N ILE A 208 -16.89 11.92 25.84
CA ILE A 208 -15.44 12.03 25.98
C ILE A 208 -14.89 13.10 25.00
N ALA A 209 -15.31 13.08 23.76
CA ALA A 209 -14.88 14.06 22.75
C ALA A 209 -15.32 15.48 23.12
N ALA A 210 -16.48 15.64 23.76
CA ALA A 210 -16.95 16.94 24.25
C ALA A 210 -16.06 17.55 25.36
N SER A 211 -15.22 16.74 26.02
CA SER A 211 -14.26 17.23 27.02
C SER A 211 -13.13 18.07 26.39
N GLY A 212 -12.84 17.90 25.09
CA GLY A 212 -11.76 18.58 24.37
C GLY A 212 -10.35 18.17 24.80
N VAL A 213 -10.21 17.17 25.68
CA VAL A 213 -8.92 16.69 26.21
C VAL A 213 -8.46 15.48 25.41
N ARG A 214 -7.41 15.62 24.64
CA ARG A 214 -6.89 14.58 23.73
C ARG A 214 -6.41 13.33 24.48
N GLU A 215 -5.78 13.51 25.63
CA GLU A 215 -5.26 12.43 26.47
C GLU A 215 -6.39 11.53 26.99
N VAL A 216 -7.54 12.12 27.36
CA VAL A 216 -8.71 11.37 27.82
C VAL A 216 -9.31 10.55 26.69
N PHE A 217 -9.33 11.10 25.48
CA PHE A 217 -9.80 10.38 24.29
C PHE A 217 -8.92 9.16 23.98
N THR A 218 -7.59 9.34 23.99
CA THR A 218 -6.62 8.26 23.78
C THR A 218 -6.75 7.20 24.88
N THR A 219 -6.85 7.60 26.14
CA THR A 219 -7.02 6.67 27.28
C THR A 219 -8.31 5.86 27.14
N ALA A 220 -9.41 6.50 26.75
CA ALA A 220 -10.69 5.80 26.55
C ALA A 220 -10.63 4.82 25.38
N THR A 221 -9.90 5.16 24.33
CA THR A 221 -9.67 4.27 23.19
C THR A 221 -8.85 3.05 23.60
N LEU A 222 -7.78 3.24 24.37
CA LEU A 222 -6.98 2.14 24.93
C LEU A 222 -7.81 1.27 25.87
N LEU A 223 -8.62 1.89 26.73
CA LEU A 223 -9.54 1.17 27.62
C LEU A 223 -10.55 0.32 26.85
N LEU A 224 -11.08 0.83 25.74
CA LEU A 224 -12.00 0.08 24.88
C LEU A 224 -11.29 -1.14 24.27
N VAL A 225 -10.09 -0.95 23.70
CA VAL A 225 -9.32 -2.02 23.06
C VAL A 225 -8.97 -3.10 24.07
N LEU A 226 -8.34 -2.74 25.17
CA LEU A 226 -7.92 -3.70 26.20
C LEU A 226 -9.12 -4.31 26.92
N GLY A 227 -10.16 -3.53 27.22
CA GLY A 227 -11.38 -4.00 27.87
C GLY A 227 -12.15 -5.00 27.02
N SER A 228 -12.24 -4.77 25.70
CA SER A 228 -12.88 -5.72 24.78
C SER A 228 -12.07 -7.01 24.62
N ALA A 229 -10.72 -6.93 24.62
CA ALA A 229 -9.84 -8.08 24.63
C ALA A 229 -10.05 -8.94 25.87
N LEU A 230 -9.94 -8.34 27.06
CA LEU A 230 -10.13 -9.02 28.34
C LEU A 230 -11.53 -9.60 28.50
N PHE A 231 -12.55 -8.88 28.03
CA PHE A 231 -13.94 -9.38 28.08
C PHE A 231 -14.11 -10.68 27.30
N MET A 232 -13.52 -10.75 26.09
CA MET A 232 -13.59 -11.96 25.25
C MET A 232 -12.72 -13.10 25.81
N ASP A 233 -11.56 -12.78 26.34
CA ASP A 233 -10.68 -13.76 26.99
C ASP A 233 -11.35 -14.42 28.19
N ALA A 234 -12.01 -13.64 29.03
CA ALA A 234 -12.79 -14.14 30.18
C ALA A 234 -13.94 -15.11 29.78
N LEU A 235 -14.41 -15.04 28.55
CA LEU A 235 -15.39 -15.97 27.96
C LEU A 235 -14.74 -17.20 27.30
N GLY A 236 -13.41 -17.29 27.30
CA GLY A 236 -12.65 -18.31 26.59
C GLY A 236 -12.79 -18.17 25.07
N LEU A 237 -12.86 -16.93 24.58
CA LEU A 237 -12.83 -16.55 23.19
C LEU A 237 -11.55 -15.76 22.90
N SER A 238 -11.17 -15.65 21.63
CA SER A 238 -9.95 -14.93 21.24
C SER A 238 -10.03 -13.43 21.57
N MET A 239 -9.02 -12.87 22.25
CA MET A 239 -8.84 -11.44 22.48
C MET A 239 -8.90 -10.63 21.16
N ALA A 240 -8.28 -11.17 20.12
CA ALA A 240 -8.25 -10.57 18.78
C ALA A 240 -9.66 -10.41 18.18
N LEU A 241 -10.54 -11.39 18.39
CA LEU A 241 -11.95 -11.33 17.94
C LEU A 241 -12.70 -10.19 18.64
N GLY A 242 -12.50 -10.02 19.94
CA GLY A 242 -13.16 -8.96 20.71
C GLY A 242 -12.80 -7.57 20.24
N THR A 243 -11.52 -7.32 20.07
CA THR A 243 -11.02 -6.02 19.63
C THR A 243 -11.41 -5.70 18.19
N PHE A 244 -11.40 -6.70 17.32
CA PHE A 244 -11.91 -6.54 15.97
C PHE A 244 -13.38 -6.08 15.96
N ILE A 245 -14.24 -6.74 16.73
CA ILE A 245 -15.66 -6.35 16.84
C ILE A 245 -15.80 -4.92 17.36
N ALA A 246 -15.02 -4.56 18.38
CA ALA A 246 -15.03 -3.20 18.90
C ALA A 246 -14.64 -2.17 17.82
N GLY A 247 -13.66 -2.48 16.98
CA GLY A 247 -13.28 -1.68 15.82
C GLY A 247 -14.41 -1.54 14.79
N VAL A 248 -15.04 -2.65 14.41
CA VAL A 248 -16.16 -2.65 13.44
C VAL A 248 -17.35 -1.81 13.94
N LEU A 249 -17.67 -1.89 15.22
CA LEU A 249 -18.76 -1.11 15.83
C LEU A 249 -18.55 0.40 15.74
N LEU A 250 -17.27 0.83 15.69
CA LEU A 250 -16.88 2.23 15.56
C LEU A 250 -16.47 2.63 14.14
N ALA A 251 -16.43 1.70 13.19
CA ALA A 251 -16.03 1.94 11.80
C ALA A 251 -16.88 3.00 11.07
N GLU A 252 -18.18 3.10 11.43
CA GLU A 252 -19.10 4.11 10.89
C GLU A 252 -19.31 5.29 11.85
N SER A 253 -18.52 5.41 12.92
CA SER A 253 -18.65 6.53 13.87
C SER A 253 -17.99 7.79 13.34
N GLU A 254 -18.51 8.95 13.80
CA GLU A 254 -17.92 10.27 13.52
C GLU A 254 -16.49 10.38 14.07
N TYR A 255 -16.14 9.55 15.06
CA TYR A 255 -14.85 9.55 15.77
C TYR A 255 -13.83 8.59 15.16
N ARG A 256 -14.17 7.88 14.07
CA ARG A 256 -13.29 6.89 13.44
C ARG A 256 -11.88 7.40 13.21
N HIS A 257 -11.75 8.58 12.61
CA HIS A 257 -10.44 9.14 12.23
C HIS A 257 -9.60 9.52 13.47
N GLU A 258 -10.24 10.03 14.52
CA GLU A 258 -9.56 10.34 15.78
C GLU A 258 -9.14 9.09 16.54
N LEU A 259 -9.96 8.03 16.50
CA LEU A 259 -9.61 6.71 17.06
C LEU A 259 -8.39 6.12 16.33
N GLU A 260 -8.37 6.22 15.01
CA GLU A 260 -7.26 5.77 14.17
C GLU A 260 -5.96 6.50 14.54
N ILE A 261 -5.99 7.84 14.61
CA ILE A 261 -4.84 8.67 15.02
C ILE A 261 -4.38 8.34 16.45
N ALA A 262 -5.31 8.10 17.37
CA ALA A 262 -4.99 7.79 18.77
C ALA A 262 -4.27 6.44 18.91
N ILE A 263 -4.59 5.45 18.09
CA ILE A 263 -4.07 4.08 18.18
C ILE A 263 -2.85 3.83 17.28
N ASP A 264 -2.71 4.55 16.18
CA ASP A 264 -1.67 4.31 15.17
C ASP A 264 -0.22 4.24 15.74
N PRO A 265 0.20 5.11 16.68
CA PRO A 265 1.52 5.02 17.30
C PRO A 265 1.73 3.71 18.08
N PHE A 266 0.72 3.24 18.78
CA PHE A 266 0.76 2.00 19.57
C PHE A 266 0.74 0.79 18.65
N LYS A 267 -0.08 0.80 17.60
CA LYS A 267 -0.12 -0.25 16.56
C LYS A 267 1.27 -0.51 15.99
N GLY A 268 1.94 0.54 15.50
CA GLY A 268 3.25 0.39 14.87
C GLY A 268 4.30 -0.22 15.81
N LEU A 269 4.35 0.27 17.05
CA LEU A 269 5.28 -0.21 18.07
C LEU A 269 4.98 -1.65 18.50
N LEU A 270 3.74 -1.94 18.86
CA LEU A 270 3.34 -3.25 19.38
C LEU A 270 3.31 -4.33 18.30
N LEU A 271 2.95 -3.97 17.08
CA LEU A 271 3.05 -4.87 15.93
C LEU A 271 4.50 -5.21 15.62
N GLY A 272 5.40 -4.22 15.71
CA GLY A 272 6.84 -4.45 15.60
C GLY A 272 7.34 -5.41 16.69
N LEU A 273 6.90 -5.19 17.93
CA LEU A 273 7.22 -6.08 19.05
C LEU A 273 6.74 -7.52 18.81
N PHE A 274 5.51 -7.67 18.32
CA PHE A 274 4.94 -8.98 17.98
C PHE A 274 5.79 -9.71 16.93
N PHE A 275 6.14 -9.05 15.82
CA PHE A 275 6.96 -9.71 14.81
C PHE A 275 8.38 -10.00 15.26
N ILE A 276 8.98 -9.16 16.11
CA ILE A 276 10.28 -9.46 16.73
C ILE A 276 10.15 -10.70 17.62
N SER A 277 9.11 -10.80 18.44
CA SER A 277 8.86 -11.96 19.31
C SER A 277 8.63 -13.24 18.50
N VAL A 278 7.85 -13.16 17.43
CA VAL A 278 7.69 -14.28 16.49
C VAL A 278 9.02 -14.67 15.86
N GLY A 279 9.86 -13.69 15.48
CA GLY A 279 11.19 -13.92 14.96
C GLY A 279 12.12 -14.64 15.97
N MET A 280 12.04 -14.28 17.25
CA MET A 280 12.77 -14.97 18.33
C MET A 280 12.28 -16.39 18.57
N ALA A 281 10.98 -16.61 18.48
CA ALA A 281 10.35 -17.94 18.64
C ALA A 281 10.64 -18.88 17.45
N LEU A 282 11.17 -18.38 16.32
CA LEU A 282 11.52 -19.22 15.19
C LEU A 282 12.64 -20.19 15.55
N ASN A 283 12.34 -21.48 15.53
CA ASN A 283 13.32 -22.53 15.72
C ASN A 283 14.15 -22.77 14.45
N LEU A 284 15.28 -22.08 14.33
CA LEU A 284 16.19 -22.28 13.20
C LEU A 284 16.87 -23.66 13.21
N GLY A 285 16.81 -24.42 14.31
CA GLY A 285 17.25 -25.81 14.34
C GLY A 285 16.51 -26.68 13.34
N VAL A 286 15.23 -26.42 13.11
CA VAL A 286 14.42 -27.10 12.07
C VAL A 286 14.98 -26.81 10.67
N LEU A 287 15.52 -25.62 10.44
CA LEU A 287 16.16 -25.28 9.16
C LEU A 287 17.42 -26.12 8.91
N TYR A 288 18.24 -26.36 9.97
CA TYR A 288 19.44 -27.18 9.84
C TYR A 288 19.13 -28.67 9.76
N THR A 289 18.18 -29.16 10.54
CA THR A 289 17.87 -30.60 10.61
C THR A 289 16.98 -31.07 9.46
N HIS A 290 16.10 -30.19 8.96
CA HIS A 290 15.08 -30.52 7.97
C HIS A 290 15.04 -29.56 6.77
N LEU A 291 16.21 -29.04 6.34
CA LEU A 291 16.30 -28.05 5.26
C LEU A 291 15.50 -28.43 4.01
N LEU A 292 15.57 -29.70 3.60
CA LEU A 292 14.84 -30.18 2.43
C LEU A 292 13.32 -30.03 2.60
N TRP A 293 12.79 -30.41 3.77
CA TRP A 293 11.36 -30.29 4.07
C TRP A 293 10.90 -28.84 4.12
N VAL A 294 11.72 -27.95 4.67
CA VAL A 294 11.44 -26.51 4.70
C VAL A 294 11.40 -25.94 3.28
N VAL A 295 12.41 -26.22 2.45
CA VAL A 295 12.45 -25.73 1.07
C VAL A 295 11.29 -26.28 0.26
N VAL A 296 10.98 -27.55 0.43
CA VAL A 296 9.84 -28.21 -0.26
C VAL A 296 8.51 -27.60 0.20
N SER A 297 8.31 -27.35 1.49
CA SER A 297 7.06 -26.76 2.00
C SER A 297 6.87 -25.31 1.50
N VAL A 298 7.93 -24.50 1.47
CA VAL A 298 7.87 -23.15 0.88
C VAL A 298 7.56 -23.21 -0.62
N ALA A 299 8.23 -24.11 -1.35
CA ALA A 299 8.00 -24.29 -2.79
C ALA A 299 6.55 -24.74 -3.08
N ILE A 300 6.03 -25.68 -2.30
CA ILE A 300 4.64 -26.15 -2.41
C ILE A 300 3.67 -25.02 -2.10
N LEU A 301 3.87 -24.28 -1.01
CA LEU A 301 3.02 -23.15 -0.63
C LEU A 301 2.92 -22.13 -1.77
N VAL A 302 4.09 -21.66 -2.24
CA VAL A 302 4.16 -20.66 -3.31
C VAL A 302 3.57 -21.21 -4.62
N ALA A 303 3.89 -22.45 -4.98
CA ALA A 303 3.39 -23.07 -6.21
C ALA A 303 1.86 -23.25 -6.19
N VAL A 304 1.30 -23.79 -5.10
CA VAL A 304 -0.15 -24.02 -4.96
C VAL A 304 -0.89 -22.68 -5.00
N LYS A 305 -0.45 -21.70 -4.22
CA LYS A 305 -1.11 -20.38 -4.22
C LYS A 305 -0.98 -19.68 -5.57
N THR A 306 0.21 -19.70 -6.18
CA THR A 306 0.41 -19.12 -7.52
C THR A 306 -0.53 -19.79 -8.54
N LEU A 307 -0.65 -21.12 -8.52
CA LEU A 307 -1.53 -21.85 -9.43
C LEU A 307 -3.00 -21.50 -9.21
N VAL A 308 -3.47 -21.52 -7.98
CA VAL A 308 -4.86 -21.17 -7.64
C VAL A 308 -5.17 -19.75 -8.08
N LEU A 309 -4.33 -18.77 -7.70
CA LEU A 309 -4.51 -17.36 -8.06
C LEU A 309 -4.44 -17.14 -9.57
N TYR A 310 -3.52 -17.81 -10.28
CA TYR A 310 -3.41 -17.72 -11.73
C TYR A 310 -4.65 -18.27 -12.45
N VAL A 311 -5.15 -19.42 -12.02
CA VAL A 311 -6.37 -20.02 -12.58
C VAL A 311 -7.57 -19.11 -12.33
N MET A 312 -7.71 -18.57 -11.12
CA MET A 312 -8.78 -17.64 -10.77
C MET A 312 -8.70 -16.35 -11.59
N ALA A 313 -7.52 -15.77 -11.73
CA ALA A 313 -7.29 -14.61 -12.57
C ALA A 313 -7.64 -14.87 -14.05
N ARG A 314 -7.41 -16.09 -14.53
CA ARG A 314 -7.81 -16.53 -15.87
C ARG A 314 -9.34 -16.62 -16.02
N ILE A 315 -10.02 -17.19 -15.04
CA ILE A 315 -11.49 -17.32 -15.01
C ILE A 315 -12.13 -15.93 -14.94
N TYR A 316 -11.53 -15.01 -14.17
CA TYR A 316 -12.01 -13.64 -14.04
C TYR A 316 -11.75 -12.77 -15.28
N GLY A 317 -10.95 -13.26 -16.24
CA GLY A 317 -10.71 -12.59 -17.52
C GLY A 317 -9.49 -11.66 -17.57
N LEU A 318 -8.64 -11.63 -16.53
CA LEU A 318 -7.41 -10.83 -16.54
C LEU A 318 -6.50 -11.21 -17.73
N ARG A 319 -5.71 -10.26 -18.21
CA ARG A 319 -4.71 -10.48 -19.26
C ARG A 319 -3.57 -11.37 -18.77
N SER A 320 -2.88 -12.05 -19.68
CA SER A 320 -1.83 -13.05 -19.33
C SER A 320 -0.73 -12.48 -18.42
N SER A 321 -0.27 -11.27 -18.70
CA SER A 321 0.74 -10.57 -17.91
C SER A 321 0.23 -10.17 -16.53
N GLU A 322 -0.98 -9.64 -16.45
CA GLU A 322 -1.64 -9.26 -15.20
C GLU A 322 -1.93 -10.46 -14.30
N ARG A 323 -2.27 -11.64 -14.89
CA ARG A 323 -2.46 -12.89 -14.14
C ARG A 323 -1.20 -13.27 -13.38
N MET A 324 -0.04 -13.19 -14.04
CA MET A 324 1.23 -13.56 -13.43
C MET A 324 1.60 -12.61 -12.29
N GLN A 325 1.44 -11.31 -12.48
CA GLN A 325 1.69 -10.31 -11.42
C GLN A 325 0.74 -10.50 -10.25
N PHE A 326 -0.56 -10.64 -10.50
CA PHE A 326 -1.56 -10.91 -9.47
C PHE A 326 -1.24 -12.16 -8.65
N ALA A 327 -0.93 -13.28 -9.34
CA ALA A 327 -0.61 -14.53 -8.68
C ALA A 327 0.67 -14.44 -7.84
N SER A 328 1.70 -13.77 -8.35
CA SER A 328 3.00 -13.67 -7.67
C SER A 328 2.95 -12.78 -6.43
N VAL A 329 2.20 -11.67 -6.48
CA VAL A 329 2.06 -10.75 -5.34
C VAL A 329 1.36 -11.39 -4.15
N LEU A 330 0.44 -12.32 -4.37
CA LEU A 330 -0.39 -12.94 -3.33
C LEU A 330 0.02 -14.38 -2.98
N SER A 331 1.12 -14.90 -3.54
CA SER A 331 1.51 -16.31 -3.39
C SER A 331 2.16 -16.65 -2.06
N GLN A 332 2.59 -15.67 -1.28
CA GLN A 332 3.22 -15.87 0.04
C GLN A 332 2.19 -16.17 1.13
N GLY A 333 2.67 -16.65 2.29
CA GLY A 333 1.93 -16.64 3.55
C GLY A 333 1.75 -15.22 4.08
N GLY A 334 0.90 -15.06 5.08
CA GLY A 334 0.58 -13.76 5.67
C GLY A 334 0.83 -13.69 7.18
N GLU A 335 0.82 -12.48 7.71
CA GLU A 335 0.97 -12.19 9.14
C GLU A 335 -0.10 -12.84 10.01
N PHE A 336 -1.29 -13.03 9.48
CA PHE A 336 -2.39 -13.68 10.20
C PHE A 336 -2.16 -15.17 10.45
N ALA A 337 -1.31 -15.82 9.66
CA ALA A 337 -0.91 -17.20 9.91
C ALA A 337 -0.23 -17.33 11.27
N PHE A 338 0.63 -16.38 11.66
CA PHE A 338 1.30 -16.38 12.97
C PHE A 338 0.28 -16.32 14.11
N VAL A 339 -0.71 -15.43 13.99
CA VAL A 339 -1.78 -15.26 14.98
C VAL A 339 -2.62 -16.52 15.10
N LEU A 340 -3.03 -17.07 13.96
CA LEU A 340 -3.87 -18.26 13.92
C LEU A 340 -3.13 -19.48 14.46
N PHE A 341 -1.85 -19.63 14.13
CA PHE A 341 -1.03 -20.75 14.59
C PHE A 341 -0.66 -20.62 16.07
N SER A 342 -0.37 -19.41 16.57
CA SER A 342 -0.17 -19.16 18.00
C SER A 342 -1.41 -19.52 18.81
N THR A 343 -2.58 -19.04 18.39
CA THR A 343 -3.86 -19.37 19.03
C THR A 343 -4.15 -20.88 18.98
N ALA A 344 -3.83 -21.55 17.88
CA ALA A 344 -4.01 -23.01 17.75
C ALA A 344 -3.00 -23.80 18.61
N SER A 345 -1.78 -23.32 18.73
CA SER A 345 -0.75 -23.93 19.57
C SER A 345 -1.08 -23.81 21.06
N SER A 346 -1.60 -22.65 21.51
CA SER A 346 -2.05 -22.49 22.91
C SER A 346 -3.20 -23.46 23.27
N GLN A 347 -3.98 -23.88 22.27
CA GLN A 347 -5.01 -24.90 22.40
C GLN A 347 -4.51 -26.34 22.10
N LYS A 348 -3.17 -26.53 22.00
CA LYS A 348 -2.50 -27.84 21.76
C LYS A 348 -2.94 -28.56 20.47
N LEU A 349 -3.40 -27.83 19.46
CA LEU A 349 -3.74 -28.39 18.14
C LEU A 349 -2.50 -28.77 17.33
N PHE A 350 -1.39 -28.08 17.52
CA PHE A 350 -0.11 -28.36 16.88
C PHE A 350 0.90 -28.96 17.88
N LYS A 351 1.76 -29.82 17.36
CA LYS A 351 3.00 -30.22 18.04
C LYS A 351 4.08 -29.15 17.79
N ASP A 352 5.05 -29.04 18.68
CA ASP A 352 6.11 -28.02 18.59
C ASP A 352 6.85 -28.05 17.26
N ASP A 353 7.21 -29.25 16.76
CA ASP A 353 7.88 -29.41 15.46
C ASP A 353 6.99 -28.97 14.28
N GLN A 354 5.68 -29.24 14.37
CA GLN A 354 4.73 -28.83 13.35
C GLN A 354 4.55 -27.32 13.32
N MET A 355 4.44 -26.71 14.50
CA MET A 355 4.36 -25.25 14.66
C MET A 355 5.62 -24.59 14.10
N ALA A 356 6.79 -25.08 14.48
CA ALA A 356 8.07 -24.55 13.99
C ALA A 356 8.19 -24.63 12.46
N LEU A 357 7.81 -25.75 11.85
CA LEU A 357 7.81 -25.91 10.39
C LEU A 357 6.87 -24.92 9.71
N LEU A 358 5.65 -24.75 10.22
CA LEU A 358 4.66 -23.82 9.64
C LEU A 358 5.13 -22.37 9.72
N LEU A 359 5.67 -21.94 10.89
CA LEU A 359 6.17 -20.57 11.08
C LEU A 359 7.35 -20.27 10.15
N VAL A 360 8.33 -21.20 10.05
CA VAL A 360 9.48 -21.05 9.15
C VAL A 360 9.01 -21.00 7.69
N THR A 361 8.04 -21.84 7.30
CA THR A 361 7.49 -21.86 5.95
C THR A 361 6.83 -20.52 5.59
N VAL A 362 6.01 -19.97 6.48
CA VAL A 362 5.36 -18.66 6.25
C VAL A 362 6.43 -17.56 6.14
N THR A 363 7.37 -17.50 7.08
CA THR A 363 8.42 -16.48 7.08
C THR A 363 9.26 -16.49 5.81
N LEU A 364 9.74 -17.67 5.41
CA LEU A 364 10.56 -17.82 4.19
C LEU A 364 9.73 -17.53 2.92
N SER A 365 8.45 -17.91 2.89
CA SER A 365 7.59 -17.61 1.75
C SER A 365 7.40 -16.10 1.56
N MET A 366 7.30 -15.33 2.64
CA MET A 366 7.28 -13.86 2.57
C MET A 366 8.59 -13.31 1.99
N MET A 367 9.75 -13.84 2.41
CA MET A 367 11.05 -13.42 1.89
C MET A 367 11.24 -13.73 0.39
N THR A 368 10.59 -14.77 -0.12
CA THR A 368 10.71 -15.14 -1.54
C THR A 368 9.90 -14.23 -2.48
N THR A 369 8.91 -13.53 -1.99
CA THR A 369 7.98 -12.73 -2.82
C THR A 369 8.66 -11.62 -3.63
N PRO A 370 9.54 -10.76 -3.06
CA PRO A 370 10.24 -9.75 -3.86
C PRO A 370 11.12 -10.37 -4.95
N LEU A 371 11.72 -11.54 -4.68
CA LEU A 371 12.54 -12.27 -5.66
C LEU A 371 11.66 -12.84 -6.78
N LEU A 372 10.53 -13.43 -6.41
CA LEU A 372 9.55 -13.94 -7.37
C LEU A 372 9.03 -12.82 -8.28
N MET A 373 8.70 -11.66 -7.73
CA MET A 373 8.26 -10.49 -8.49
C MET A 373 9.36 -10.00 -9.46
N LYS A 374 10.62 -9.92 -9.02
CA LYS A 374 11.75 -9.57 -9.90
C LYS A 374 11.91 -10.58 -11.03
N MET A 375 11.74 -11.87 -10.74
CA MET A 375 11.80 -12.92 -11.75
C MET A 375 10.65 -12.80 -12.77
N VAL A 376 9.43 -12.54 -12.29
CA VAL A 376 8.27 -12.32 -13.16
C VAL A 376 8.47 -11.09 -14.04
N ASP A 377 8.96 -9.98 -13.48
CA ASP A 377 9.27 -8.77 -14.26
C ASP A 377 10.31 -9.03 -15.36
N ARG A 378 11.37 -9.79 -15.05
CA ARG A 378 12.37 -10.19 -16.05
C ARG A 378 11.78 -11.07 -17.17
N LEU A 379 10.92 -12.02 -16.80
CA LEU A 379 10.23 -12.85 -17.78
C LEU A 379 9.28 -12.05 -18.66
N LEU A 380 8.55 -11.11 -18.05
CA LEU A 380 7.65 -10.22 -18.78
C LEU A 380 8.40 -9.23 -19.65
N SER A 381 9.48 -8.64 -19.14
CA SER A 381 10.32 -7.72 -19.93
C SER A 381 10.94 -8.41 -21.14
N ARG A 382 11.45 -9.64 -20.97
CA ARG A 382 11.97 -10.44 -22.11
C ARG A 382 10.89 -10.78 -23.14
N ARG A 383 9.65 -11.01 -22.72
CA ARG A 383 8.52 -11.29 -23.63
C ARG A 383 7.96 -10.05 -24.30
N LEU A 384 8.03 -8.90 -23.61
CA LEU A 384 7.43 -7.64 -24.05
C LEU A 384 8.44 -6.71 -24.70
N ASN A 385 9.73 -6.83 -24.41
CA ASN A 385 10.77 -6.08 -25.06
C ASN A 385 11.52 -7.03 -26.00
N PRO A 386 11.28 -6.99 -27.32
CA PRO A 386 12.04 -7.80 -28.24
C PRO A 386 13.52 -7.47 -28.09
N THR A 387 14.34 -8.47 -27.80
CA THR A 387 15.77 -8.40 -28.09
C THR A 387 15.92 -8.28 -29.59
N ASP A 388 16.94 -7.59 -30.07
CA ASP A 388 17.20 -7.19 -31.47
C ASP A 388 17.12 -8.32 -32.52
N ASP A 389 16.67 -9.52 -32.20
CA ASP A 389 16.76 -10.71 -33.05
C ASP A 389 15.46 -11.36 -33.51
N GLU A 390 14.24 -10.93 -33.08
CA GLU A 390 13.02 -11.60 -33.58
C GLU A 390 11.86 -10.64 -33.85
N ASP A 391 11.62 -10.45 -35.13
CA ASP A 391 10.38 -10.27 -35.90
C ASP A 391 9.28 -9.29 -35.46
N GLU A 392 9.02 -8.39 -36.43
CA GLU A 392 7.73 -7.88 -36.84
C GLU A 392 7.23 -6.56 -36.26
N ALA A 393 7.91 -5.54 -36.60
CA ALA A 393 7.37 -4.40 -37.37
C ALA A 393 8.55 -3.83 -38.14
N PRO A 394 8.40 -3.23 -39.33
CA PRO A 394 9.52 -2.68 -40.08
C PRO A 394 10.03 -1.41 -39.39
N TRP A 395 10.72 -1.59 -38.27
CA TRP A 395 11.50 -0.54 -37.65
C TRP A 395 12.84 -0.52 -38.38
N VAL A 396 13.01 0.48 -39.22
CA VAL A 396 14.27 0.75 -39.88
C VAL A 396 15.33 0.88 -38.81
N GLU A 397 16.42 0.12 -38.90
CA GLU A 397 17.52 0.00 -37.92
C GLU A 397 18.21 1.34 -37.57
N ASP A 398 17.85 2.42 -38.25
CA ASP A 398 18.40 3.77 -38.09
C ASP A 398 17.54 4.73 -37.26
N ASP A 399 16.51 4.24 -36.60
CA ASP A 399 15.47 5.09 -35.95
C ASP A 399 15.79 5.41 -34.48
N LYS A 400 16.87 6.19 -34.28
CA LYS A 400 17.18 6.76 -32.96
C LYS A 400 16.07 7.69 -32.54
N PRO A 401 15.54 7.56 -31.29
CA PRO A 401 14.47 8.43 -30.82
C PRO A 401 14.96 9.87 -30.71
N GLN A 402 14.14 10.83 -31.09
CA GLN A 402 14.37 12.23 -30.81
C GLN A 402 13.90 12.58 -29.40
N VAL A 403 12.80 11.95 -28.97
CA VAL A 403 12.19 12.21 -27.66
C VAL A 403 11.84 10.91 -26.95
N ILE A 404 12.23 10.82 -25.69
CA ILE A 404 11.79 9.75 -24.80
C ILE A 404 10.66 10.30 -23.92
N VAL A 405 9.53 9.58 -23.84
CA VAL A 405 8.40 9.94 -22.98
C VAL A 405 8.30 8.89 -21.87
N VAL A 406 8.52 9.32 -20.62
CA VAL A 406 8.44 8.44 -19.44
C VAL A 406 7.08 8.62 -18.76
N GLY A 407 6.32 7.52 -18.70
CA GLY A 407 4.94 7.51 -18.23
C GLY A 407 3.97 7.95 -19.35
N PHE A 408 3.03 7.08 -19.71
CA PHE A 408 2.08 7.38 -20.79
C PHE A 408 0.63 7.40 -20.30
N GLY A 409 0.45 7.94 -19.10
CA GLY A 409 -0.87 8.24 -18.54
C GLY A 409 -1.59 9.34 -19.31
N ARG A 410 -2.69 9.88 -18.77
CA ARG A 410 -3.53 10.92 -19.41
C ARG A 410 -2.73 12.11 -19.95
N PHE A 411 -1.73 12.56 -19.20
CA PHE A 411 -0.87 13.69 -19.57
C PHE A 411 0.12 13.31 -20.67
N GLY A 412 0.86 12.19 -20.50
CA GLY A 412 1.84 11.68 -21.47
C GLY A 412 1.22 11.33 -22.83
N GLN A 413 -0.02 10.80 -22.84
CA GLN A 413 -0.76 10.50 -24.07
C GLN A 413 -1.06 11.76 -24.92
N VAL A 414 -1.37 12.89 -24.28
CA VAL A 414 -1.60 14.15 -25.01
C VAL A 414 -0.30 14.61 -25.67
N ILE A 415 0.81 14.56 -24.93
CA ILE A 415 2.13 14.94 -25.45
C ILE A 415 2.56 13.99 -26.57
N GLY A 416 2.47 12.67 -26.35
CA GLY A 416 2.87 11.67 -27.34
C GLY A 416 2.08 11.82 -28.65
N ARG A 417 0.77 12.02 -28.59
CA ARG A 417 -0.06 12.27 -29.78
C ARG A 417 0.34 13.55 -30.52
N LEU A 418 0.63 14.62 -29.76
CA LEU A 418 1.08 15.88 -30.36
C LEU A 418 2.42 15.71 -31.09
N LEU A 419 3.38 15.03 -30.46
CA LEU A 419 4.69 14.78 -31.06
C LEU A 419 4.60 13.89 -32.30
N MET A 420 3.81 12.80 -32.24
CA MET A 420 3.59 11.94 -33.40
C MET A 420 2.88 12.64 -34.55
N ALA A 421 1.89 13.48 -34.28
CA ALA A 421 1.21 14.27 -35.28
C ALA A 421 2.18 15.20 -36.05
N ASN A 422 3.27 15.60 -35.37
CA ASN A 422 4.35 16.39 -35.97
C ASN A 422 5.51 15.52 -36.49
N LYS A 423 5.29 14.21 -36.68
CA LYS A 423 6.26 13.24 -37.23
C LYS A 423 7.55 13.13 -36.42
N MET A 424 7.52 13.45 -35.12
CA MET A 424 8.65 13.25 -34.23
C MET A 424 8.79 11.77 -33.86
N ARG A 425 10.01 11.28 -33.83
CA ARG A 425 10.32 9.90 -33.41
C ARG A 425 10.35 9.82 -31.91
N ILE A 426 9.38 9.13 -31.33
CA ILE A 426 9.25 9.00 -29.87
C ILE A 426 9.43 7.56 -29.43
N THR A 427 10.10 7.38 -28.29
CA THR A 427 10.13 6.12 -27.55
C THR A 427 9.41 6.33 -26.21
N VAL A 428 8.56 5.40 -25.85
CA VAL A 428 7.76 5.47 -24.61
C VAL A 428 8.30 4.47 -23.62
N LEU A 429 8.45 4.88 -22.35
CA LEU A 429 8.73 4.00 -21.22
C LEU A 429 7.50 3.95 -20.31
N GLU A 430 6.96 2.75 -20.04
CA GLU A 430 5.74 2.59 -19.26
C GLU A 430 5.83 1.34 -18.37
N ARG A 431 5.33 1.45 -17.12
CA ARG A 431 5.23 0.34 -16.16
C ARG A 431 3.93 -0.43 -16.25
N ASP A 432 2.88 0.18 -16.77
CA ASP A 432 1.58 -0.49 -16.91
C ASP A 432 1.55 -1.33 -18.17
N ILE A 433 1.53 -2.64 -17.98
CA ILE A 433 1.51 -3.62 -19.07
C ILE A 433 0.26 -3.45 -19.96
N SER A 434 -0.88 -3.10 -19.36
CA SER A 434 -2.12 -2.87 -20.12
C SER A 434 -1.95 -1.70 -21.08
N ALA A 435 -1.33 -0.63 -20.59
CA ALA A 435 -1.02 0.55 -21.39
C ALA A 435 0.01 0.22 -22.47
N VAL A 436 1.08 -0.52 -22.16
CA VAL A 436 2.09 -0.94 -23.14
C VAL A 436 1.47 -1.68 -24.32
N ASN A 437 0.64 -2.70 -24.04
CA ASN A 437 -0.02 -3.48 -25.08
C ASN A 437 -0.98 -2.67 -25.94
N LEU A 438 -1.66 -1.69 -25.34
CA LEU A 438 -2.55 -0.80 -26.08
C LEU A 438 -1.77 0.15 -26.99
N MET A 439 -0.70 0.75 -26.47
CA MET A 439 0.14 1.70 -27.20
C MET A 439 0.85 1.08 -28.41
N ARG A 440 1.33 -0.16 -28.27
CA ARG A 440 1.92 -0.90 -29.40
C ARG A 440 0.93 -1.08 -30.54
N LYS A 441 -0.35 -1.35 -30.24
CA LYS A 441 -1.41 -1.42 -31.26
C LYS A 441 -1.64 -0.09 -31.98
N TYR A 442 -1.33 1.02 -31.34
CA TYR A 442 -1.37 2.36 -31.95
C TYR A 442 -0.06 2.76 -32.65
N GLY A 443 0.92 1.85 -32.77
CA GLY A 443 2.17 2.08 -33.47
C GLY A 443 3.25 2.84 -32.68
N TYR A 444 3.12 2.92 -31.35
CA TYR A 444 4.17 3.50 -30.51
C TYR A 444 5.29 2.49 -30.25
N LYS A 445 6.56 2.96 -30.32
CA LYS A 445 7.70 2.19 -29.81
C LYS A 445 7.69 2.29 -28.27
N VAL A 446 7.37 1.19 -27.60
CA VAL A 446 7.18 1.17 -26.14
C VAL A 446 8.04 0.11 -25.50
N TYR A 447 8.81 0.51 -24.50
CA TYR A 447 9.53 -0.38 -23.60
C TYR A 447 8.78 -0.50 -22.28
N TYR A 448 8.59 -1.74 -21.84
CA TYR A 448 8.03 -2.04 -20.53
C TYR A 448 9.12 -2.04 -19.47
N GLY A 449 8.92 -1.34 -18.37
CA GLY A 449 9.79 -1.41 -17.21
C GLY A 449 9.78 -0.13 -16.36
N ASP A 450 10.68 -0.15 -15.38
CA ASP A 450 10.91 0.97 -14.48
C ASP A 450 11.97 1.91 -15.07
N ALA A 451 11.55 3.09 -15.49
CA ALA A 451 12.43 4.09 -16.09
C ALA A 451 13.50 4.64 -15.11
N THR A 452 13.36 4.44 -13.79
CA THR A 452 14.41 4.78 -12.84
C THR A 452 15.63 3.84 -12.91
N GLN A 453 15.58 2.80 -13.76
CA GLN A 453 16.71 1.92 -14.02
C GLN A 453 17.51 2.45 -15.22
N LEU A 454 18.80 2.71 -15.01
CA LEU A 454 19.70 3.29 -16.00
C LEU A 454 19.77 2.45 -17.30
N GLU A 455 19.78 1.13 -17.16
CA GLU A 455 19.85 0.21 -18.30
C GLU A 455 18.63 0.31 -19.22
N LEU A 456 17.45 0.57 -18.63
CA LEU A 456 16.23 0.74 -19.43
C LEU A 456 16.25 2.07 -20.21
N LEU A 457 16.77 3.14 -19.62
CA LEU A 457 16.96 4.41 -20.31
C LEU A 457 17.94 4.27 -21.48
N ARG A 458 19.04 3.53 -21.29
CA ARG A 458 20.00 3.23 -22.38
C ARG A 458 19.36 2.42 -23.50
N SER A 459 18.64 1.35 -23.15
CA SER A 459 17.91 0.52 -24.12
C SER A 459 16.84 1.31 -24.90
N ALA A 460 16.22 2.30 -24.23
CA ALA A 460 15.26 3.20 -24.87
C ALA A 460 15.90 4.23 -25.82
N GLY A 461 17.22 4.30 -25.85
CA GLY A 461 17.98 5.19 -26.73
C GLY A 461 18.29 6.56 -26.12
N ALA A 462 18.41 6.68 -24.79
CA ALA A 462 18.68 7.94 -24.10
C ALA A 462 20.00 8.60 -24.53
N GLU A 463 20.99 7.83 -24.96
CA GLU A 463 22.27 8.34 -25.46
C GLU A 463 22.13 9.10 -26.78
N ALA A 464 21.09 8.78 -27.56
CA ALA A 464 20.87 9.37 -28.89
C ALA A 464 19.71 10.37 -28.93
N ALA A 465 18.87 10.38 -27.91
CA ALA A 465 17.73 11.28 -27.81
C ALA A 465 18.15 12.73 -27.55
N GLU A 466 17.36 13.69 -28.03
CA GLU A 466 17.57 15.12 -27.77
C GLU A 466 16.85 15.57 -26.49
N SER A 467 15.70 14.96 -26.19
CA SER A 467 14.84 15.37 -25.09
C SER A 467 14.21 14.19 -24.35
N ILE A 468 13.97 14.38 -23.06
CA ILE A 468 13.19 13.45 -22.24
C ILE A 468 12.02 14.18 -21.59
N VAL A 469 10.83 13.61 -21.70
CA VAL A 469 9.60 14.14 -21.13
C VAL A 469 9.15 13.22 -19.99
N ILE A 470 9.30 13.68 -18.76
CA ILE A 470 9.00 12.92 -17.55
C ILE A 470 7.56 13.25 -17.10
N THR A 471 6.67 12.26 -17.17
CA THR A 471 5.25 12.42 -16.79
C THR A 471 4.79 11.38 -15.77
N CYS A 472 5.73 10.90 -14.94
CA CYS A 472 5.48 9.95 -13.88
C CYS A 472 4.44 10.46 -12.87
N ASN A 473 3.71 9.53 -12.25
CA ASN A 473 2.75 9.90 -11.21
C ASN A 473 3.40 10.11 -9.84
N ASP A 474 4.56 9.50 -9.60
CA ASP A 474 5.29 9.60 -8.35
C ASP A 474 6.31 10.74 -8.40
N PRO A 475 6.28 11.70 -7.44
CA PRO A 475 7.27 12.76 -7.36
C PRO A 475 8.68 12.25 -7.11
N GLU A 476 8.84 11.23 -6.25
CA GLU A 476 10.15 10.67 -5.95
C GLU A 476 10.79 10.04 -7.18
N ASP A 477 10.00 9.30 -7.98
CA ASP A 477 10.48 8.74 -9.25
C ASP A 477 10.83 9.85 -10.25
N THR A 478 10.05 10.93 -10.29
CA THR A 478 10.34 12.08 -11.15
C THR A 478 11.69 12.70 -10.79
N MET A 479 11.97 12.93 -9.50
CA MET A 479 13.23 13.49 -9.04
C MET A 479 14.41 12.53 -9.28
N LYS A 480 14.25 11.23 -9.00
CA LYS A 480 15.26 10.21 -9.31
C LYS A 480 15.61 10.18 -10.81
N LEU A 481 14.60 10.31 -11.68
CA LEU A 481 14.83 10.37 -13.13
C LEU A 481 15.56 11.65 -13.56
N VAL A 482 15.22 12.78 -12.95
CA VAL A 482 15.93 14.05 -13.20
C VAL A 482 17.41 13.91 -12.84
N ASP A 483 17.71 13.39 -11.63
CA ASP A 483 19.08 13.17 -11.16
C ASP A 483 19.84 12.20 -12.06
N LEU A 484 19.23 11.06 -12.44
CA LEU A 484 19.81 10.07 -13.35
C LEU A 484 20.12 10.68 -14.72
N CYS A 485 19.20 11.46 -15.27
CA CYS A 485 19.40 12.10 -16.57
C CYS A 485 20.52 13.15 -16.53
N GLN A 486 20.58 13.95 -15.47
CA GLN A 486 21.64 14.95 -15.30
C GLN A 486 23.03 14.31 -15.13
N GLN A 487 23.11 13.19 -14.41
CA GLN A 487 24.37 12.48 -14.17
C GLN A 487 24.87 11.70 -15.39
N HIS A 488 23.99 10.99 -16.08
CA HIS A 488 24.38 10.05 -17.13
C HIS A 488 24.11 10.53 -18.55
N PHE A 489 23.17 11.47 -18.74
CA PHE A 489 22.76 11.99 -20.06
C PHE A 489 22.66 13.53 -20.05
N PRO A 490 23.75 14.25 -19.76
CA PRO A 490 23.73 15.72 -19.60
C PRO A 490 23.33 16.50 -20.86
N HIS A 491 23.30 15.85 -22.01
CA HIS A 491 22.86 16.42 -23.29
C HIS A 491 21.34 16.47 -23.44
N LEU A 492 20.60 15.68 -22.64
CA LEU A 492 19.16 15.61 -22.73
C LEU A 492 18.48 16.88 -22.22
N HIS A 493 17.56 17.44 -23.01
CA HIS A 493 16.66 18.47 -22.54
C HIS A 493 15.55 17.84 -21.69
N ILE A 494 15.57 18.10 -20.39
CA ILE A 494 14.60 17.54 -19.45
C ILE A 494 13.35 18.44 -19.41
N LEU A 495 12.19 17.84 -19.75
CA LEU A 495 10.87 18.42 -19.60
C LEU A 495 10.11 17.58 -18.59
N ALA A 496 9.48 18.21 -17.57
CA ALA A 496 8.82 17.45 -16.51
C ALA A 496 7.39 17.94 -16.25
N ARG A 497 6.54 17.00 -15.87
CA ARG A 497 5.22 17.30 -15.33
C ARG A 497 5.32 17.48 -13.82
N ALA A 498 4.72 18.53 -13.28
CA ALA A 498 4.48 18.73 -11.87
C ALA A 498 2.98 18.60 -11.58
N ARG A 499 2.59 17.91 -10.51
CA ARG A 499 1.18 17.85 -10.08
C ARG A 499 0.73 19.15 -9.45
N GLY A 500 1.61 19.80 -8.68
CA GLY A 500 1.30 21.01 -7.94
C GLY A 500 2.46 21.98 -7.84
N ARG A 501 2.30 22.96 -6.91
CA ARG A 501 3.32 23.99 -6.69
C ARG A 501 4.58 23.47 -6.03
N VAL A 502 4.45 22.51 -5.10
CA VAL A 502 5.58 21.93 -4.37
C VAL A 502 6.52 21.23 -5.33
N GLU A 503 6.01 20.28 -6.13
CA GLU A 503 6.81 19.57 -7.14
C GLU A 503 7.42 20.52 -8.19
N ALA A 504 6.66 21.53 -8.63
CA ALA A 504 7.18 22.52 -9.56
C ALA A 504 8.37 23.32 -8.98
N HIS A 505 8.36 23.56 -7.68
CA HIS A 505 9.47 24.23 -6.99
C HIS A 505 10.68 23.29 -6.83
N GLU A 506 10.47 22.02 -6.47
CA GLU A 506 11.51 20.99 -6.40
C GLU A 506 12.21 20.82 -7.74
N LEU A 507 11.44 20.75 -8.84
CA LEU A 507 11.99 20.68 -10.20
C LEU A 507 12.83 21.92 -10.55
N LEU A 508 12.39 23.11 -10.13
CA LEU A 508 13.17 24.34 -10.31
C LEU A 508 14.49 24.30 -9.52
N GLN A 509 14.47 23.83 -8.28
CA GLN A 509 15.66 23.66 -7.45
C GLN A 509 16.63 22.65 -8.05
N ALA A 510 16.11 21.56 -8.65
CA ALA A 510 16.90 20.58 -9.40
C ALA A 510 17.41 21.10 -10.75
N GLY A 511 17.15 22.37 -11.11
CA GLY A 511 17.64 22.96 -12.37
C GLY A 511 16.83 22.61 -13.61
N VAL A 512 15.65 21.99 -13.49
CA VAL A 512 14.75 21.71 -14.61
C VAL A 512 14.12 23.01 -15.11
N LYS A 513 14.49 23.44 -16.31
CA LYS A 513 14.02 24.71 -16.90
C LYS A 513 12.61 24.65 -17.46
N HIS A 514 12.19 23.48 -17.94
CA HIS A 514 10.92 23.28 -18.63
C HIS A 514 10.04 22.29 -17.85
N PHE A 515 9.01 22.82 -17.21
CA PHE A 515 8.01 22.00 -16.53
C PHE A 515 6.60 22.57 -16.75
N SER A 516 5.60 21.72 -16.60
CA SER A 516 4.20 22.10 -16.66
C SER A 516 3.43 21.50 -15.49
N ARG A 517 2.63 22.33 -14.82
CA ARG A 517 1.70 21.86 -13.78
C ARG A 517 0.46 21.25 -14.45
N GLU A 518 0.11 20.04 -14.05
CA GLU A 518 -0.90 19.19 -14.72
C GLU A 518 -2.24 19.88 -14.96
N THR A 519 -2.77 20.56 -13.95
CA THR A 519 -4.12 21.15 -14.01
C THR A 519 -4.11 22.65 -14.27
N PHE A 520 -2.95 23.31 -14.15
CA PHE A 520 -2.89 24.77 -14.13
C PHE A 520 -3.38 25.45 -15.41
N SER A 521 -2.91 24.99 -16.56
CA SER A 521 -3.26 25.58 -17.84
C SER A 521 -4.74 25.35 -18.19
N SER A 522 -5.27 24.16 -17.92
CA SER A 522 -6.67 23.82 -18.14
C SER A 522 -7.60 24.55 -17.17
N ALA A 523 -7.19 24.72 -15.92
CA ALA A 523 -7.94 25.51 -14.94
C ALA A 523 -8.00 26.99 -15.31
N LEU A 524 -6.90 27.55 -15.78
CA LEU A 524 -6.88 28.93 -16.28
C LEU A 524 -7.79 29.14 -17.49
N GLU A 525 -7.80 28.18 -18.43
CA GLU A 525 -8.67 28.26 -19.58
C GLU A 525 -10.16 28.16 -19.17
N LEU A 526 -10.50 27.30 -18.23
CA LEU A 526 -11.85 27.21 -17.70
C LEU A 526 -12.24 28.48 -16.92
N GLY A 527 -11.30 29.02 -16.12
CA GLY A 527 -11.48 30.31 -15.41
C GLY A 527 -11.75 31.46 -16.37
N ARG A 528 -11.02 31.54 -17.49
CA ARG A 528 -11.28 32.53 -18.54
C ARG A 528 -12.70 32.43 -19.11
N LYS A 529 -13.14 31.20 -19.40
CA LYS A 529 -14.52 30.97 -19.89
C LYS A 529 -15.58 31.36 -18.85
N ALA A 530 -15.30 31.11 -17.57
CA ALA A 530 -16.19 31.55 -16.49
C ALA A 530 -16.28 33.07 -16.40
N LEU A 531 -15.17 33.81 -16.53
CA LEU A 531 -15.18 35.27 -16.55
C LEU A 531 -16.05 35.81 -17.73
N ILE A 532 -15.92 35.20 -18.89
CA ILE A 532 -16.74 35.56 -20.07
C ILE A 532 -18.24 35.28 -19.80
N SER A 533 -18.57 34.13 -19.21
CA SER A 533 -19.95 33.77 -18.88
C SER A 533 -20.58 34.70 -17.82
N LEU A 534 -19.77 35.36 -17.02
CA LEU A 534 -20.17 36.38 -16.05
C LEU A 534 -20.25 37.80 -16.64
N GLY A 535 -20.09 37.94 -17.96
CA GLY A 535 -20.25 39.21 -18.67
C GLY A 535 -18.94 39.98 -18.94
N MET A 536 -17.79 39.41 -18.62
CA MET A 536 -16.50 40.06 -18.95
C MET A 536 -16.21 39.91 -20.44
N HIS A 537 -15.76 41.00 -21.08
CA HIS A 537 -15.37 40.97 -22.49
C HIS A 537 -14.24 39.94 -22.74
N PRO A 538 -14.29 39.12 -23.83
CA PRO A 538 -13.33 38.07 -24.10
C PRO A 538 -11.84 38.51 -24.04
N HIS A 539 -11.55 39.70 -24.56
CA HIS A 539 -10.20 40.27 -24.55
C HIS A 539 -9.70 40.61 -23.12
N GLN A 540 -10.58 41.14 -22.27
CA GLN A 540 -10.30 41.41 -20.86
C GLN A 540 -10.04 40.11 -20.09
N ALA A 541 -10.89 39.10 -20.29
CA ALA A 541 -10.72 37.78 -19.68
C ALA A 541 -9.40 37.11 -20.08
N GLN A 542 -8.97 37.29 -21.34
CA GLN A 542 -7.68 36.82 -21.83
C GLN A 542 -6.50 37.54 -21.14
N ARG A 543 -6.55 38.83 -21.00
CA ARG A 543 -5.52 39.62 -20.29
C ARG A 543 -5.46 39.23 -18.82
N ALA A 544 -6.61 39.10 -18.16
CA ALA A 544 -6.69 38.64 -16.78
C ALA A 544 -6.02 37.27 -16.58
N GLN A 545 -6.29 36.32 -17.46
CA GLN A 545 -5.65 35.01 -17.47
C GLN A 545 -4.11 35.12 -17.62
N MET A 546 -3.62 35.94 -18.54
CA MET A 546 -2.18 36.12 -18.77
C MET A 546 -1.49 36.79 -17.57
N HIS A 547 -2.10 37.79 -16.95
CA HIS A 547 -1.58 38.46 -15.76
C HIS A 547 -1.50 37.50 -14.59
N PHE A 548 -2.56 36.73 -14.33
CA PHE A 548 -2.57 35.72 -13.28
C PHE A 548 -1.45 34.69 -13.49
N ARG A 549 -1.28 34.21 -14.72
CA ARG A 549 -0.20 33.25 -15.06
C ARG A 549 1.19 33.83 -14.76
N ARG A 550 1.45 35.08 -15.12
CA ARG A 550 2.75 35.74 -14.87
C ARG A 550 3.01 35.90 -13.39
N LEU A 551 2.01 36.34 -12.64
CA LEU A 551 2.12 36.55 -11.19
C LEU A 551 2.35 35.21 -10.46
N ASP A 552 1.58 34.18 -10.79
CA ASP A 552 1.72 32.87 -10.17
C ASP A 552 3.11 32.25 -10.45
N MET A 553 3.64 32.42 -11.65
CA MET A 553 5.00 31.96 -11.99
C MET A 553 6.10 32.79 -11.27
N ARG A 554 5.87 34.07 -11.03
CA ARG A 554 6.77 34.90 -10.21
C ARG A 554 6.77 34.40 -8.77
N MET A 555 5.59 34.23 -8.18
CA MET A 555 5.45 33.70 -6.82
C MET A 555 6.05 32.30 -6.67
N LEU A 556 5.99 31.46 -7.68
CA LEU A 556 6.61 30.13 -7.65
C LEU A 556 8.14 30.20 -7.56
N ARG A 557 8.76 31.20 -8.19
CA ARG A 557 10.22 31.40 -8.17
C ARG A 557 10.70 32.06 -6.89
N GLU A 558 9.91 32.96 -6.30
CA GLU A 558 10.30 33.81 -5.17
C GLU A 558 9.92 33.21 -3.80
N LEU A 559 8.87 32.40 -3.74
CA LEU A 559 8.32 31.87 -2.48
C LEU A 559 8.66 30.38 -2.34
N MET A 560 9.52 30.04 -1.37
CA MET A 560 9.70 28.67 -0.92
C MET A 560 8.38 28.10 -0.36
N PRO A 561 8.02 26.84 -0.65
CA PRO A 561 6.97 26.13 0.06
C PRO A 561 7.48 25.70 1.44
N VAL A 562 7.47 26.61 2.41
CA VAL A 562 7.71 26.28 3.82
C VAL A 562 6.35 26.08 4.49
N HIS A 563 6.25 25.04 5.30
CA HIS A 563 5.08 24.70 6.11
C HIS A 563 4.49 25.91 6.84
N THR A 564 3.17 26.05 6.73
CA THR A 564 2.23 26.89 7.50
C THR A 564 2.85 27.88 8.47
N ASP A 565 3.40 28.99 7.97
CA ASP A 565 3.79 30.10 8.81
C ASP A 565 2.86 31.30 8.55
N THR A 566 2.47 32.00 9.60
CA THR A 566 1.61 33.20 9.55
C THR A 566 2.10 34.25 8.56
N ALA A 567 3.41 34.31 8.32
CA ALA A 567 4.04 35.15 7.31
C ALA A 567 3.67 34.79 5.86
N GLN A 568 3.34 33.54 5.56
CA GLN A 568 2.87 33.13 4.22
C GLN A 568 1.43 33.55 3.96
N ILE A 569 0.57 33.49 4.99
CA ILE A 569 -0.84 33.92 4.85
C ILE A 569 -0.86 35.43 4.53
N SER A 570 0.03 36.22 5.12
CA SER A 570 0.15 37.66 4.82
C SER A 570 0.60 37.90 3.38
N ARG A 571 1.61 37.18 2.89
CA ARG A 571 2.11 37.30 1.50
C ARG A 571 1.11 36.83 0.45
N VAL A 572 0.35 35.75 0.72
CA VAL A 572 -0.74 35.33 -0.17
C VAL A 572 -1.86 36.38 -0.23
N ARG A 573 -2.18 37.01 0.90
CA ARG A 573 -3.14 38.13 0.95
C ARG A 573 -2.64 39.38 0.21
N GLU A 574 -1.35 39.68 0.33
CA GLU A 574 -0.70 40.78 -0.34
C GLU A 574 -0.69 40.58 -1.87
N ALA A 575 -0.30 39.37 -2.32
CA ALA A 575 -0.37 38.99 -3.74
C ALA A 575 -1.80 39.02 -4.30
N ARG A 576 -2.80 38.67 -3.49
CA ARG A 576 -4.21 38.81 -3.88
C ARG A 576 -4.63 40.28 -4.03
N ARG A 577 -4.23 41.16 -3.12
CA ARG A 577 -4.50 42.58 -3.21
C ARG A 577 -3.81 43.20 -4.43
N GLU A 578 -2.57 42.84 -4.69
CA GLU A 578 -1.82 43.32 -5.86
C GLU A 578 -2.53 42.91 -7.17
N LEU A 579 -3.09 41.73 -7.21
CA LEU A 579 -3.90 41.22 -8.32
C LEU A 579 -5.21 42.01 -8.48
N GLU A 580 -5.90 42.26 -7.38
CA GLU A 580 -7.16 43.05 -7.36
C GLU A 580 -6.90 44.49 -7.81
N GLU A 581 -5.78 45.11 -7.38
CA GLU A 581 -5.40 46.46 -7.78
C GLU A 581 -5.02 46.55 -9.27
N ILE A 582 -4.28 45.58 -9.79
CA ILE A 582 -3.94 45.51 -11.22
C ILE A 582 -5.20 45.42 -12.07
N PHE A 583 -6.14 44.54 -11.70
CA PHE A 583 -7.41 44.40 -12.41
C PHE A 583 -8.28 45.65 -12.34
N GLN A 584 -8.33 46.33 -11.17
CA GLN A 584 -9.09 47.57 -11.05
C GLN A 584 -8.47 48.71 -11.88
N ARG A 585 -7.15 48.84 -11.93
CA ARG A 585 -6.46 49.84 -12.76
C ARG A 585 -6.69 49.58 -14.25
N GLU A 586 -6.63 48.36 -14.70
CA GLU A 586 -6.90 48.01 -16.11
C GLU A 586 -8.35 48.27 -16.50
N MET A 587 -9.31 47.89 -15.65
CA MET A 587 -10.73 48.16 -15.89
C MET A 587 -11.04 49.70 -15.92
N GLN A 588 -10.36 50.47 -15.08
CA GLN A 588 -10.53 51.94 -15.10
C GLN A 588 -9.90 52.58 -16.33
N GLN A 589 -8.76 52.09 -16.81
CA GLN A 589 -8.14 52.59 -18.04
C GLN A 589 -8.99 52.32 -19.28
N GLU A 590 -9.61 51.12 -19.36
CA GLU A 590 -10.52 50.79 -20.47
C GLU A 590 -11.81 51.62 -20.45
N ARG A 591 -12.39 51.84 -19.26
CA ARG A 591 -13.54 52.78 -19.17
C ARG A 591 -13.19 54.17 -19.68
N ARG A 592 -12.02 54.72 -19.28
CA ARG A 592 -11.56 56.00 -19.78
C ARG A 592 -11.29 56.03 -21.30
N GLN A 593 -10.89 54.92 -21.88
CA GLN A 593 -10.73 54.82 -23.33
C GLN A 593 -12.09 54.72 -24.07
N LEU A 594 -13.06 54.05 -23.48
CA LEU A 594 -14.42 54.00 -24.04
C LEU A 594 -15.15 55.32 -23.89
N ASP A 595 -15.08 55.99 -22.73
CA ASP A 595 -15.65 57.30 -22.50
C ASP A 595 -14.99 58.38 -23.38
N GLY A 596 -13.72 58.22 -23.78
CA GLY A 596 -13.05 59.14 -24.73
C GLY A 596 -13.43 58.95 -26.21
N TRP A 597 -14.16 57.89 -26.56
CA TRP A 597 -14.71 57.72 -27.92
C TRP A 597 -16.11 58.30 -28.07
N ASP A 598 -16.87 58.40 -26.96
CA ASP A 598 -18.21 59.04 -26.96
C ASP A 598 -18.15 60.58 -26.95
N GLU A 599 -16.97 61.18 -26.75
CA GLU A 599 -16.80 62.66 -26.89
C GLU A 599 -16.54 63.11 -28.35
N PHE A 600 -16.52 62.18 -29.33
CA PHE A 600 -16.29 62.47 -30.75
C PHE A 600 -17.50 62.16 -31.65
N GLU A 601 -18.70 61.90 -31.09
CA GLU A 601 -19.97 61.97 -31.74
C GLU A 601 -20.75 63.22 -31.30
#